data_59def396b5a7dbb48b2fb38d1ac738ad
#
_entry.id   59def396b5a7dbb48b2fb38d1ac738ad
#
_cell.length_a   1.000
_cell.length_b   1.000
_cell.length_c   1.000
_cell.angle_alpha   90.00
_cell.angle_beta   90.00
_cell.angle_gamma   90.00
#
_symmetry.space_group_name_H-M   'P 1'
#
loop_
_entity.id
_entity.type
_entity.pdbx_description
1 polymer ?
#
loop_
_entity_poly.entity_id
_entity_poly.type
_entity_poly.pdbx_seq_one_letter_code
_entity_poly.pdbx_strand_id
1 'polypeptide(L)'
;MTWATVLLRSFGVLLLLTVLALSWLRMPDRPVEALVARWAPAPSDFIDLGGQLVHVRDEGPRDDPLPVVLLHGTSASLHTWEGWAKALVRQGRRVISFDLPAFGLTGPFTGRWEGEQYHGDTYARFTLELLDALQVPRFVIAGNSLGGEVAWRTAYAAPQRVAALVLVDAVGPAFVPESVPLGFVVARTPGLRVLSEWTLPRELVEQSVRSVYGDPARVTPALVDRYYELTLRDGNRAALVERLALMVPGEHAERIGTLRLPTLVLWGGRDRLVPPAVGREFQRLIPGSRLVEFPELGHVPQEEDPVRSLAPVLEFLAASAPGAPRAPTASTPRSPP
;
A
#
# COMPACT_ATOMS: atom_id res chain seq x y z
N MET A 1 -60.86 9.13 9.18
CA MET A 1 -59.46 9.36 8.67
C MET A 1 -59.41 8.76 7.28
N THR A 2 -59.12 9.51 6.26
CA THR A 2 -59.03 8.99 4.89
C THR A 2 -57.76 8.14 4.70
N TRP A 3 -57.84 7.15 3.83
CA TRP A 3 -56.67 6.33 3.48
C TRP A 3 -55.45 7.19 3.05
N ALA A 4 -55.69 8.31 2.36
CA ALA A 4 -54.67 9.27 1.96
C ALA A 4 -53.95 9.90 3.18
N THR A 5 -54.71 10.23 4.26
CA THR A 5 -54.14 10.78 5.50
C THR A 5 -53.27 9.76 6.22
N VAL A 6 -53.68 8.48 6.23
CA VAL A 6 -52.90 7.39 6.83
C VAL A 6 -51.59 7.19 6.03
N LEU A 7 -51.65 7.09 4.72
CA LEU A 7 -50.50 6.93 3.85
C LEU A 7 -49.48 8.08 4.02
N LEU A 8 -49.99 9.32 4.04
CA LEU A 8 -49.13 10.50 4.21
C LEU A 8 -48.40 10.50 5.56
N ARG A 9 -49.12 10.14 6.66
CA ARG A 9 -48.55 10.04 7.99
C ARG A 9 -47.53 8.91 8.07
N SER A 10 -47.83 7.72 7.49
CA SER A 10 -46.88 6.60 7.44
C SER A 10 -45.64 6.95 6.66
N PHE A 11 -45.77 7.62 5.52
CA PHE A 11 -44.63 8.13 4.76
C PHE A 11 -43.80 9.14 5.54
N GLY A 12 -44.44 10.09 6.25
CA GLY A 12 -43.74 11.07 7.10
C GLY A 12 -42.98 10.42 8.24
N VAL A 13 -43.57 9.40 8.90
CA VAL A 13 -42.89 8.64 9.95
C VAL A 13 -41.70 7.86 9.38
N LEU A 14 -41.86 7.17 8.24
CA LEU A 14 -40.78 6.43 7.58
C LEU A 14 -39.64 7.36 7.19
N LEU A 15 -39.95 8.52 6.61
CA LEU A 15 -38.95 9.52 6.26
C LEU A 15 -38.20 10.01 7.49
N LEU A 16 -38.91 10.33 8.58
CA LEU A 16 -38.29 10.74 9.85
C LEU A 16 -37.35 9.66 10.40
N LEU A 17 -37.82 8.40 10.45
CA LEU A 17 -37.00 7.28 10.90
C LEU A 17 -35.77 7.07 10.02
N THR A 18 -35.92 7.23 8.71
CA THR A 18 -34.78 7.15 7.76
C THR A 18 -33.78 8.26 8.02
N VAL A 19 -34.23 9.51 8.19
CA VAL A 19 -33.33 10.65 8.49
C VAL A 19 -32.63 10.45 9.82
N LEU A 20 -33.32 9.98 10.85
CA LEU A 20 -32.73 9.68 12.16
C LEU A 20 -31.70 8.56 12.05
N ALA A 21 -32.00 7.48 11.33
CA ALA A 21 -31.07 6.39 11.11
C ALA A 21 -29.82 6.83 10.32
N LEU A 22 -30.00 7.61 9.25
CA LEU A 22 -28.89 8.18 8.50
C LEU A 22 -28.05 9.12 9.35
N SER A 23 -28.67 9.95 10.18
CA SER A 23 -27.94 10.85 11.10
C SER A 23 -27.15 10.08 12.14
N TRP A 24 -27.71 8.99 12.66
CA TRP A 24 -27.04 8.14 13.64
C TRP A 24 -25.89 7.31 13.01
N LEU A 25 -26.04 6.91 11.76
CA LEU A 25 -25.00 6.20 10.99
C LEU A 25 -23.91 7.12 10.45
N ARG A 26 -24.08 8.44 10.58
CA ARG A 26 -23.09 9.39 10.08
C ARG A 26 -21.77 9.23 10.83
N MET A 27 -20.70 8.97 10.08
CA MET A 27 -19.35 8.89 10.62
C MET A 27 -18.53 10.06 10.01
N PRO A 28 -18.33 11.16 10.76
CA PRO A 28 -17.57 12.30 10.27
C PRO A 28 -16.10 11.93 10.11
N ASP A 29 -15.43 12.57 9.15
CA ASP A 29 -13.99 12.54 9.04
C ASP A 29 -13.34 13.12 10.30
N ARG A 30 -12.11 12.73 10.56
CA ARG A 30 -11.32 13.16 11.70
C ARG A 30 -10.19 14.07 11.25
N PRO A 31 -10.01 15.25 11.83
CA PRO A 31 -8.86 16.09 11.53
C PRO A 31 -7.56 15.36 11.93
N VAL A 32 -6.48 15.61 11.19
CA VAL A 32 -5.21 14.91 11.39
C VAL A 32 -4.68 15.07 12.81
N GLU A 33 -4.89 16.24 13.43
CA GLU A 33 -4.46 16.55 14.80
C GLU A 33 -5.07 15.62 15.84
N ALA A 34 -6.28 15.14 15.60
CA ALA A 34 -6.96 14.18 16.48
C ALA A 34 -6.35 12.76 16.40
N LEU A 35 -5.59 12.47 15.34
CA LEU A 35 -5.01 11.16 15.06
C LEU A 35 -3.52 11.07 15.37
N VAL A 36 -2.79 12.19 15.30
CA VAL A 36 -1.33 12.27 15.46
C VAL A 36 -0.87 11.67 16.79
N ALA A 37 -1.53 12.00 17.90
CA ALA A 37 -1.12 11.51 19.23
C ALA A 37 -1.12 9.98 19.32
N ARG A 38 -2.01 9.31 18.60
CA ARG A 38 -2.12 7.83 18.59
C ARG A 38 -1.28 7.18 17.51
N TRP A 39 -1.23 7.77 16.31
CA TRP A 39 -0.69 7.12 15.12
C TRP A 39 0.63 7.68 14.60
N ALA A 40 1.11 8.81 15.19
CA ALA A 40 2.43 9.35 14.90
C ALA A 40 3.32 9.53 16.15
N PRO A 41 3.39 8.52 17.07
CA PRO A 41 4.41 8.59 18.12
C PRO A 41 5.81 8.51 17.48
N ALA A 42 6.84 9.00 18.20
CA ALA A 42 8.22 8.83 17.74
C ALA A 42 8.50 7.37 17.36
N PRO A 43 9.19 7.11 16.24
CA PRO A 43 10.03 8.02 15.45
C PRO A 43 9.31 8.71 14.27
N SER A 44 7.99 8.84 14.31
CA SER A 44 7.23 9.53 13.26
C SER A 44 7.58 11.00 13.18
N ASP A 45 7.65 11.54 11.97
CA ASP A 45 7.90 12.94 11.64
C ASP A 45 7.01 13.37 10.46
N PHE A 46 6.96 14.67 10.19
CA PHE A 46 6.23 15.24 9.05
C PHE A 46 7.17 16.11 8.20
N ILE A 47 7.32 15.75 6.94
CA ILE A 47 8.13 16.48 5.97
C ILE A 47 7.23 17.33 5.09
N ASP A 48 7.51 18.63 5.00
CA ASP A 48 6.83 19.53 4.08
C ASP A 48 7.41 19.37 2.66
N LEU A 49 6.59 18.82 1.76
CA LEU A 49 6.93 18.65 0.36
C LEU A 49 6.15 19.66 -0.51
N GLY A 50 6.44 20.96 -0.32
CA GLY A 50 5.79 22.04 -1.06
C GLY A 50 4.32 22.26 -0.66
N GLY A 51 4.05 22.27 0.64
CA GLY A 51 2.73 22.43 1.22
C GLY A 51 1.97 21.12 1.45
N GLN A 52 2.57 19.98 1.06
CA GLN A 52 2.09 18.65 1.43
C GLN A 52 2.85 18.14 2.63
N LEU A 53 2.21 18.03 3.80
CA LEU A 53 2.81 17.39 4.96
C LEU A 53 2.78 15.87 4.80
N VAL A 54 3.95 15.27 4.66
CA VAL A 54 4.10 13.82 4.47
C VAL A 54 4.47 13.18 5.80
N HIS A 55 3.64 12.27 6.29
CA HIS A 55 3.95 11.46 7.46
C HIS A 55 5.01 10.41 7.10
N VAL A 56 6.15 10.44 7.78
CA VAL A 56 7.33 9.64 7.49
C VAL A 56 7.92 9.05 8.77
N ARG A 57 8.55 7.89 8.66
CA ARG A 57 9.51 7.34 9.63
C ARG A 57 10.81 7.10 8.91
N ASP A 58 11.87 7.73 9.38
CA ASP A 58 13.23 7.62 8.85
C ASP A 58 14.15 7.18 9.99
N GLU A 59 14.37 5.88 10.05
CA GLU A 59 14.97 5.18 11.19
C GLU A 59 16.32 4.58 10.82
N GLY A 60 17.22 4.43 11.83
CA GLY A 60 18.55 3.84 11.64
C GLY A 60 19.65 4.86 11.28
N PRO A 61 20.84 4.37 10.91
CA PRO A 61 22.01 5.22 10.68
C PRO A 61 21.87 6.05 9.42
N ARG A 62 22.09 7.35 9.53
CA ARG A 62 21.96 8.31 8.42
C ARG A 62 23.04 8.14 7.35
N ASP A 63 24.13 7.49 7.66
CA ASP A 63 25.26 7.18 6.80
C ASP A 63 25.15 5.83 6.08
N ASP A 64 24.02 5.11 6.21
CA ASP A 64 23.77 3.92 5.36
C ASP A 64 23.79 4.34 3.89
N PRO A 65 24.75 3.83 3.07
CA PRO A 65 24.88 4.23 1.68
C PRO A 65 23.74 3.74 0.79
N LEU A 66 22.88 2.87 1.31
CA LEU A 66 21.83 2.23 0.53
C LEU A 66 20.55 2.00 1.38
N PRO A 67 19.87 3.07 1.82
CA PRO A 67 18.66 2.96 2.62
C PRO A 67 17.58 2.08 1.98
N VAL A 68 16.72 1.50 2.81
CA VAL A 68 15.57 0.70 2.38
C VAL A 68 14.30 1.54 2.48
N VAL A 69 13.65 1.79 1.35
CA VAL A 69 12.38 2.52 1.25
C VAL A 69 11.22 1.53 1.20
N LEU A 70 10.20 1.73 2.04
CA LEU A 70 9.07 0.82 2.23
C LEU A 70 7.75 1.52 1.90
N LEU A 71 7.02 1.02 0.90
CA LEU A 71 5.78 1.60 0.37
C LEU A 71 4.58 0.69 0.65
N HIS A 72 3.60 1.20 1.37
CA HIS A 72 2.38 0.46 1.74
C HIS A 72 1.36 0.36 0.61
N GLY A 73 0.39 -0.54 0.76
CA GLY A 73 -0.72 -0.75 -0.18
C GLY A 73 -1.91 0.20 0.04
N THR A 74 -2.93 0.05 -0.81
CA THR A 74 -4.19 0.81 -0.74
C THR A 74 -4.87 0.65 0.61
N SER A 75 -5.35 1.75 1.19
CA SER A 75 -5.99 1.84 2.52
C SER A 75 -5.11 1.42 3.71
N ALA A 76 -3.83 1.11 3.48
CA ALA A 76 -2.86 0.88 4.55
C ALA A 76 -2.16 2.19 4.94
N SER A 77 -1.07 2.08 5.68
CA SER A 77 -0.19 3.16 6.12
C SER A 77 1.22 2.62 6.34
N LEU A 78 2.19 3.48 6.60
CA LEU A 78 3.57 3.09 6.91
C LEU A 78 3.68 2.03 8.03
N HIS A 79 2.69 1.97 8.92
CA HIS A 79 2.67 1.03 10.04
C HIS A 79 2.65 -0.46 9.63
N THR A 80 2.19 -0.79 8.42
CA THR A 80 2.21 -2.17 7.89
C THR A 80 3.64 -2.74 7.85
N TRP A 81 4.64 -1.85 7.85
CA TRP A 81 6.05 -2.18 7.75
C TRP A 81 6.79 -2.22 9.09
N GLU A 82 6.12 -1.97 10.23
CA GLU A 82 6.79 -1.87 11.55
C GLU A 82 7.66 -3.08 11.88
N GLY A 83 7.19 -4.29 11.55
CA GLY A 83 7.95 -5.51 11.81
C GLY A 83 9.25 -5.57 11.02
N TRP A 84 9.19 -5.23 9.72
CA TRP A 84 10.36 -5.16 8.86
C TRP A 84 11.30 -4.02 9.24
N ALA A 85 10.76 -2.82 9.45
CA ALA A 85 11.55 -1.64 9.80
C ALA A 85 12.38 -1.88 11.07
N LYS A 86 11.73 -2.33 12.15
CA LYS A 86 12.43 -2.66 13.41
C LYS A 86 13.52 -3.71 13.23
N ALA A 87 13.30 -4.72 12.39
CA ALA A 87 14.29 -5.77 12.17
C ALA A 87 15.46 -5.28 11.29
N LEU A 88 15.19 -4.52 10.23
CA LEU A 88 16.21 -3.93 9.36
C LEU A 88 17.08 -2.92 10.13
N VAL A 89 16.48 -2.06 10.95
CA VAL A 89 17.22 -1.11 11.79
C VAL A 89 18.16 -1.84 12.76
N ARG A 90 17.71 -2.95 13.37
CA ARG A 90 18.59 -3.79 14.21
C ARG A 90 19.77 -4.41 13.43
N GLN A 91 19.64 -4.55 12.11
CA GLN A 91 20.71 -4.97 11.21
C GLN A 91 21.60 -3.80 10.74
N GLY A 92 21.44 -2.62 11.32
CA GLY A 92 22.21 -1.42 10.98
C GLY A 92 21.78 -0.76 9.67
N ARG A 93 20.58 -1.00 9.17
CA ARG A 93 20.07 -0.36 7.94
C ARG A 93 19.29 0.91 8.27
N ARG A 94 19.42 1.92 7.41
CA ARG A 94 18.49 3.05 7.38
C ARG A 94 17.22 2.62 6.66
N VAL A 95 16.06 2.84 7.29
CA VAL A 95 14.75 2.48 6.77
C VAL A 95 13.86 3.70 6.70
N ILE A 96 13.29 3.94 5.52
CA ILE A 96 12.39 5.05 5.27
C ILE A 96 11.03 4.47 4.87
N SER A 97 10.01 4.72 5.69
CA SER A 97 8.63 4.40 5.36
C SER A 97 7.78 5.65 5.47
N PHE A 98 6.79 5.81 4.62
CA PHE A 98 5.92 6.99 4.64
C PHE A 98 4.52 6.64 4.14
N ASP A 99 3.55 7.47 4.52
CA ASP A 99 2.19 7.34 4.04
C ASP A 99 2.09 7.96 2.64
N LEU A 100 1.70 7.14 1.67
CA LEU A 100 1.38 7.60 0.31
C LEU A 100 0.18 8.57 0.35
N PRO A 101 0.15 9.61 -0.50
CA PRO A 101 -1.03 10.48 -0.64
C PRO A 101 -2.33 9.69 -0.83
N ALA A 102 -3.43 10.19 -0.30
CA ALA A 102 -4.74 9.56 -0.12
C ALA A 102 -4.84 8.62 1.10
N PHE A 103 -3.75 8.38 1.85
CA PHE A 103 -3.74 7.39 2.93
C PHE A 103 -3.03 7.90 4.19
N GLY A 104 -3.24 7.14 5.27
CA GLY A 104 -2.59 7.38 6.55
C GLY A 104 -2.80 8.80 7.06
N LEU A 105 -1.75 9.41 7.63
CA LEU A 105 -1.78 10.79 8.10
C LEU A 105 -1.35 11.80 7.03
N THR A 106 -0.71 11.38 5.94
CA THR A 106 -0.41 12.26 4.79
C THR A 106 -1.69 12.83 4.18
N GLY A 107 -2.71 11.99 3.96
CA GLY A 107 -4.00 12.42 3.44
C GLY A 107 -4.00 12.74 1.94
N PRO A 108 -5.05 13.44 1.44
CA PRO A 108 -5.15 13.81 0.03
C PRO A 108 -4.02 14.73 -0.41
N PHE A 109 -3.83 14.85 -1.72
CA PHE A 109 -2.90 15.82 -2.28
C PHE A 109 -3.26 17.25 -1.90
N THR A 110 -2.27 18.01 -1.43
CA THR A 110 -2.37 19.42 -1.01
C THR A 110 -1.15 20.23 -1.50
N GLY A 111 -1.18 21.55 -1.28
CA GLY A 111 -0.08 22.43 -1.67
C GLY A 111 0.18 22.37 -3.17
N ARG A 112 1.44 22.22 -3.57
CA ARG A 112 1.80 22.15 -4.99
C ARG A 112 1.32 20.88 -5.70
N TRP A 113 0.84 19.89 -4.94
CA TRP A 113 0.30 18.62 -5.44
C TRP A 113 -1.23 18.66 -5.61
N GLU A 114 -1.89 19.74 -5.17
CA GLU A 114 -3.33 19.88 -5.29
C GLU A 114 -3.77 19.77 -6.76
N GLY A 115 -4.80 18.95 -7.01
CA GLY A 115 -5.29 18.66 -8.37
C GLY A 115 -4.53 17.57 -9.13
N GLU A 116 -3.43 17.06 -8.60
CA GLU A 116 -2.77 15.90 -9.17
C GLU A 116 -3.64 14.64 -9.02
N GLN A 117 -3.58 13.78 -10.01
CA GLN A 117 -4.34 12.54 -10.01
C GLN A 117 -3.55 11.40 -9.36
N TYR A 118 -4.25 10.49 -8.70
CA TYR A 118 -3.66 9.35 -7.98
C TYR A 118 -3.20 8.21 -8.92
N HIS A 119 -2.45 8.55 -9.98
CA HIS A 119 -1.84 7.58 -10.91
C HIS A 119 -0.49 7.06 -10.36
N GLY A 120 -0.12 5.85 -10.77
CA GLY A 120 1.14 5.24 -10.34
C GLY A 120 2.38 6.08 -10.68
N ASP A 121 2.40 6.78 -11.83
CA ASP A 121 3.52 7.66 -12.22
C ASP A 121 3.57 8.94 -11.35
N THR A 122 2.42 9.48 -10.91
CA THR A 122 2.38 10.59 -9.93
C THR A 122 2.96 10.17 -8.60
N TYR A 123 2.59 8.99 -8.10
CA TYR A 123 3.17 8.44 -6.87
C TYR A 123 4.68 8.17 -6.99
N ALA A 124 5.15 7.69 -8.13
CA ALA A 124 6.58 7.48 -8.36
C ALA A 124 7.36 8.81 -8.32
N ARG A 125 6.84 9.86 -8.96
CA ARG A 125 7.39 11.22 -8.88
C ARG A 125 7.39 11.74 -7.45
N PHE A 126 6.27 11.63 -6.74
CA PHE A 126 6.15 12.01 -5.33
C PHE A 126 7.19 11.31 -4.46
N THR A 127 7.36 10.00 -4.64
CA THR A 127 8.37 9.21 -3.93
C THR A 127 9.78 9.74 -4.19
N LEU A 128 10.13 10.01 -5.43
CA LEU A 128 11.45 10.52 -5.79
C LEU A 128 11.73 11.91 -5.17
N GLU A 129 10.74 12.80 -5.19
CA GLU A 129 10.88 14.14 -4.62
C GLU A 129 10.97 14.12 -3.09
N LEU A 130 10.23 13.22 -2.40
CA LEU A 130 10.39 13.01 -0.97
C LEU A 130 11.81 12.52 -0.64
N LEU A 131 12.33 11.56 -1.43
CA LEU A 131 13.69 11.05 -1.24
C LEU A 131 14.76 12.10 -1.54
N ASP A 132 14.49 13.06 -2.44
CA ASP A 132 15.38 14.22 -2.67
C ASP A 132 15.39 15.14 -1.44
N ALA A 133 14.23 15.43 -0.86
CA ALA A 133 14.12 16.22 0.37
C ALA A 133 14.84 15.55 1.56
N LEU A 134 14.83 14.22 1.61
CA LEU A 134 15.55 13.41 2.62
C LEU A 134 17.02 13.16 2.27
N GLN A 135 17.52 13.72 1.16
CA GLN A 135 18.90 13.56 0.66
C GLN A 135 19.31 12.09 0.45
N VAL A 136 18.39 11.30 -0.16
CA VAL A 136 18.62 9.88 -0.45
C VAL A 136 18.83 9.69 -1.96
N PRO A 137 20.07 9.77 -2.45
CA PRO A 137 20.34 9.70 -3.89
C PRO A 137 20.18 8.29 -4.46
N ARG A 138 20.43 7.25 -3.64
CA ARG A 138 20.34 5.84 -4.06
C ARG A 138 19.76 4.99 -2.95
N PHE A 139 18.91 4.02 -3.30
CA PHE A 139 18.14 3.24 -2.33
C PHE A 139 17.73 1.86 -2.85
N VAL A 140 17.37 0.97 -1.95
CA VAL A 140 16.52 -0.20 -2.23
C VAL A 140 15.08 0.20 -2.02
N ILE A 141 14.17 -0.26 -2.87
CA ILE A 141 12.75 0.02 -2.71
C ILE A 141 11.94 -1.28 -2.59
N ALA A 142 11.10 -1.34 -1.59
CA ALA A 142 10.15 -2.42 -1.38
C ALA A 142 8.72 -1.87 -1.34
N GLY A 143 7.77 -2.57 -1.95
CA GLY A 143 6.39 -2.12 -1.92
C GLY A 143 5.38 -3.26 -1.97
N ASN A 144 4.30 -3.08 -1.21
CA ASN A 144 3.17 -4.00 -1.18
C ASN A 144 2.00 -3.46 -2.01
N SER A 145 1.40 -4.30 -2.83
CA SER A 145 0.18 -3.96 -3.58
C SER A 145 0.36 -2.70 -4.45
N LEU A 146 -0.40 -1.62 -4.18
CA LEU A 146 -0.17 -0.28 -4.77
C LEU A 146 1.27 0.20 -4.54
N GLY A 147 1.82 0.03 -3.32
CA GLY A 147 3.22 0.37 -3.05
C GLY A 147 4.19 -0.40 -3.93
N GLY A 148 3.86 -1.63 -4.31
CA GLY A 148 4.62 -2.42 -5.28
C GLY A 148 4.52 -1.85 -6.70
N GLU A 149 3.34 -1.35 -7.10
CA GLU A 149 3.16 -0.59 -8.34
C GLU A 149 4.06 0.65 -8.35
N VAL A 150 4.00 1.44 -7.28
CA VAL A 150 4.84 2.64 -7.14
C VAL A 150 6.33 2.28 -7.16
N ALA A 151 6.71 1.19 -6.51
CA ALA A 151 8.11 0.77 -6.46
C ALA A 151 8.68 0.42 -7.84
N TRP A 152 7.98 -0.39 -8.65
CA TRP A 152 8.48 -0.71 -9.99
C TRP A 152 8.41 0.49 -10.95
N ARG A 153 7.40 1.37 -10.82
CA ARG A 153 7.34 2.62 -11.61
C ARG A 153 8.47 3.57 -11.21
N THR A 154 8.81 3.68 -9.93
CA THR A 154 9.98 4.44 -9.46
C THR A 154 11.28 3.87 -10.01
N ALA A 155 11.44 2.55 -10.03
CA ALA A 155 12.61 1.89 -10.62
C ALA A 155 12.70 2.13 -12.14
N TYR A 156 11.58 2.15 -12.84
CA TYR A 156 11.52 2.50 -14.26
C TYR A 156 11.90 3.97 -14.51
N ALA A 157 11.36 4.90 -13.72
CA ALA A 157 11.58 6.33 -13.88
C ALA A 157 13.01 6.77 -13.49
N ALA A 158 13.62 6.11 -12.50
CA ALA A 158 14.94 6.47 -11.97
C ALA A 158 15.87 5.26 -11.79
N PRO A 159 16.22 4.53 -12.87
CA PRO A 159 16.96 3.27 -12.80
C PRO A 159 18.35 3.42 -12.19
N GLN A 160 18.96 4.61 -12.22
CA GLN A 160 20.26 4.88 -11.62
C GLN A 160 20.18 5.00 -10.08
N ARG A 161 19.00 5.32 -9.54
CA ARG A 161 18.77 5.54 -8.11
C ARG A 161 18.33 4.27 -7.38
N VAL A 162 17.60 3.39 -8.06
CA VAL A 162 17.07 2.15 -7.45
C VAL A 162 18.11 1.03 -7.63
N ALA A 163 18.74 0.65 -6.52
CA ALA A 163 19.77 -0.38 -6.51
C ALA A 163 19.22 -1.80 -6.54
N ALA A 164 18.06 -2.01 -5.92
CA ALA A 164 17.34 -3.28 -5.92
C ALA A 164 15.84 -3.05 -5.66
N LEU A 165 15.01 -3.96 -6.13
CA LEU A 165 13.54 -3.90 -6.05
C LEU A 165 13.00 -5.11 -5.30
N VAL A 166 12.09 -4.88 -4.36
CA VAL A 166 11.34 -5.93 -3.66
C VAL A 166 9.84 -5.71 -3.89
N LEU A 167 9.20 -6.64 -4.56
CA LEU A 167 7.77 -6.60 -4.88
C LEU A 167 7.03 -7.57 -3.95
N VAL A 168 6.08 -7.05 -3.17
CA VAL A 168 5.31 -7.83 -2.20
C VAL A 168 3.85 -7.78 -2.61
N ASP A 169 3.32 -8.89 -3.13
CA ASP A 169 1.92 -8.99 -3.62
C ASP A 169 1.54 -7.77 -4.49
N ALA A 170 2.43 -7.39 -5.40
CA ALA A 170 2.44 -6.11 -6.08
C ALA A 170 1.42 -6.03 -7.22
N VAL A 171 0.82 -4.85 -7.43
CA VAL A 171 0.06 -4.54 -8.65
C VAL A 171 1.04 -4.26 -9.80
N GLY A 172 0.74 -4.80 -11.00
CA GLY A 172 1.55 -4.61 -12.19
C GLY A 172 0.94 -5.27 -13.41
N PRO A 173 1.26 -6.53 -13.76
CA PRO A 173 0.59 -7.25 -14.85
C PRO A 173 -0.92 -7.28 -14.67
N ALA A 174 -1.67 -7.33 -15.76
CA ALA A 174 -3.13 -7.41 -15.70
C ALA A 174 -3.59 -8.71 -15.00
N PHE A 175 -4.59 -8.59 -14.17
CA PHE A 175 -5.18 -9.72 -13.44
C PHE A 175 -6.65 -9.48 -13.15
N VAL A 176 -7.35 -10.55 -12.78
CA VAL A 176 -8.70 -10.51 -12.25
C VAL A 176 -8.66 -10.96 -10.79
N PRO A 177 -9.11 -10.14 -9.83
CA PRO A 177 -9.18 -10.54 -8.44
C PRO A 177 -10.15 -11.72 -8.24
N GLU A 178 -9.80 -12.68 -7.38
CA GLU A 178 -10.71 -13.72 -6.92
C GLU A 178 -11.63 -13.23 -5.81
N SER A 179 -11.16 -12.25 -5.02
CA SER A 179 -11.90 -11.60 -3.96
C SER A 179 -11.49 -10.14 -3.86
N VAL A 180 -12.47 -9.27 -3.71
CA VAL A 180 -12.25 -7.83 -3.51
C VAL A 180 -12.79 -7.42 -2.15
N PRO A 181 -12.03 -6.70 -1.30
CA PRO A 181 -12.52 -6.16 -0.04
C PRO A 181 -13.84 -5.40 -0.23
N LEU A 182 -14.82 -5.69 0.63
CA LEU A 182 -16.17 -5.11 0.49
C LEU A 182 -16.15 -3.57 0.50
N GLY A 183 -15.25 -2.97 1.26
CA GLY A 183 -15.04 -1.51 1.25
C GLY A 183 -14.68 -0.97 -0.13
N PHE A 184 -13.85 -1.68 -0.91
CA PHE A 184 -13.49 -1.28 -2.28
C PHE A 184 -14.67 -1.45 -3.26
N VAL A 185 -15.48 -2.49 -3.07
CA VAL A 185 -16.70 -2.69 -3.87
C VAL A 185 -17.66 -1.51 -3.67
N VAL A 186 -17.90 -1.12 -2.41
CA VAL A 186 -18.76 0.03 -2.07
C VAL A 186 -18.20 1.33 -2.67
N ALA A 187 -16.90 1.59 -2.49
CA ALA A 187 -16.24 2.80 -2.99
C ALA A 187 -16.27 2.92 -4.53
N ARG A 188 -16.21 1.79 -5.25
CA ARG A 188 -16.23 1.75 -6.73
C ARG A 188 -17.62 1.74 -7.34
N THR A 189 -18.66 1.44 -6.55
CA THR A 189 -20.03 1.33 -7.09
C THR A 189 -20.69 2.70 -7.18
N PRO A 190 -21.06 3.19 -8.38
CA PRO A 190 -21.80 4.44 -8.51
C PRO A 190 -23.06 4.46 -7.62
N GLY A 191 -23.29 5.55 -6.92
CA GLY A 191 -24.39 5.69 -5.96
C GLY A 191 -24.06 5.18 -4.54
N LEU A 192 -23.27 4.10 -4.39
CA LEU A 192 -22.81 3.65 -3.07
C LEU A 192 -21.59 4.43 -2.57
N ARG A 193 -20.80 5.02 -3.48
CA ARG A 193 -19.63 5.85 -3.11
C ARG A 193 -20.01 7.01 -2.16
N VAL A 194 -21.19 7.60 -2.33
CA VAL A 194 -21.69 8.66 -1.43
C VAL A 194 -21.87 8.12 -0.02
N LEU A 195 -22.29 6.83 0.12
CA LEU A 195 -22.37 6.18 1.42
C LEU A 195 -21.01 5.98 2.06
N SER A 196 -19.96 5.68 1.27
CA SER A 196 -18.61 5.51 1.80
C SER A 196 -18.01 6.81 2.34
N GLU A 197 -18.43 7.95 1.81
CA GLU A 197 -18.07 9.28 2.34
C GLU A 197 -18.91 9.67 3.58
N TRP A 198 -20.16 9.16 3.66
CA TRP A 198 -21.09 9.47 4.74
C TRP A 198 -20.88 8.60 5.98
N THR A 199 -20.63 7.31 5.78
CA THR A 199 -20.51 6.33 6.85
C THR A 199 -19.39 5.34 6.55
N LEU A 200 -18.77 4.83 7.61
CA LEU A 200 -17.78 3.75 7.55
C LEU A 200 -18.00 2.83 8.75
N PRO A 201 -18.86 1.81 8.65
CA PRO A 201 -18.99 0.84 9.72
C PRO A 201 -17.66 0.15 10.02
N ARG A 202 -17.26 0.08 11.29
CA ARG A 202 -16.01 -0.55 11.70
C ARG A 202 -15.94 -2.02 11.28
N GLU A 203 -17.08 -2.70 11.29
CA GLU A 203 -17.24 -4.10 10.87
C GLU A 203 -16.94 -4.28 9.39
N LEU A 204 -17.24 -3.29 8.54
CA LEU A 204 -16.90 -3.29 7.12
C LEU A 204 -15.37 -3.24 6.94
N VAL A 205 -14.69 -2.43 7.73
CA VAL A 205 -13.22 -2.35 7.72
C VAL A 205 -12.63 -3.66 8.24
N GLU A 206 -13.15 -4.20 9.34
CA GLU A 206 -12.70 -5.49 9.88
C GLU A 206 -12.84 -6.62 8.86
N GLN A 207 -13.98 -6.76 8.20
CA GLN A 207 -14.19 -7.76 7.16
C GLN A 207 -13.22 -7.56 5.99
N SER A 208 -12.99 -6.30 5.57
CA SER A 208 -12.06 -5.97 4.51
C SER A 208 -10.63 -6.36 4.87
N VAL A 209 -10.16 -6.04 6.08
CA VAL A 209 -8.83 -6.43 6.57
C VAL A 209 -8.70 -7.95 6.68
N ARG A 210 -9.70 -8.63 7.26
CA ARG A 210 -9.70 -10.10 7.36
C ARG A 210 -9.65 -10.80 6.01
N SER A 211 -10.25 -10.21 4.98
CA SER A 211 -10.32 -10.81 3.64
C SER A 211 -8.98 -10.82 2.90
N VAL A 212 -8.02 -10.01 3.32
CA VAL A 212 -6.69 -9.92 2.72
C VAL A 212 -5.59 -10.67 3.50
N TYR A 213 -5.93 -11.22 4.68
CA TYR A 213 -5.05 -12.11 5.46
C TYR A 213 -5.23 -13.57 5.06
N GLY A 214 -4.15 -14.32 4.99
CA GLY A 214 -4.17 -15.76 4.77
C GLY A 214 -4.72 -16.53 5.97
N ASP A 215 -4.46 -15.99 7.18
CA ASP A 215 -5.08 -16.42 8.44
C ASP A 215 -5.82 -15.25 9.09
N PRO A 216 -7.14 -15.14 8.91
CA PRO A 216 -7.95 -14.07 9.50
C PRO A 216 -7.90 -14.00 11.04
N ALA A 217 -7.47 -15.07 11.72
CA ALA A 217 -7.34 -15.07 13.19
C ALA A 217 -6.20 -14.16 13.67
N ARG A 218 -5.24 -13.83 12.81
CA ARG A 218 -4.16 -12.88 13.11
C ARG A 218 -4.61 -11.40 13.13
N VAL A 219 -5.81 -11.11 12.64
CA VAL A 219 -6.36 -9.75 12.64
C VAL A 219 -6.87 -9.40 14.04
N THR A 220 -6.14 -8.51 14.71
CA THR A 220 -6.47 -8.05 16.06
C THR A 220 -7.40 -6.83 16.04
N PRO A 221 -8.15 -6.55 17.12
CA PRO A 221 -8.94 -5.33 17.23
C PRO A 221 -8.11 -4.04 17.07
N ALA A 222 -6.88 -4.00 17.59
CA ALA A 222 -5.98 -2.85 17.46
C ALA A 222 -5.54 -2.63 16.01
N LEU A 223 -5.33 -3.71 15.25
CA LEU A 223 -5.06 -3.63 13.82
C LEU A 223 -6.24 -3.02 13.06
N VAL A 224 -7.46 -3.51 13.35
CA VAL A 224 -8.70 -2.97 12.75
C VAL A 224 -8.88 -1.50 13.08
N ASP A 225 -8.62 -1.08 14.34
CA ASP A 225 -8.70 0.32 14.78
C ASP A 225 -7.76 1.21 13.97
N ARG A 226 -6.54 0.74 13.67
CA ARG A 226 -5.59 1.49 12.85
C ARG A 226 -6.12 1.73 11.44
N TYR A 227 -6.56 0.69 10.75
CA TYR A 227 -7.14 0.83 9.41
C TYR A 227 -8.38 1.72 9.41
N TYR A 228 -9.25 1.53 10.40
CA TYR A 228 -10.48 2.29 10.56
C TYR A 228 -10.23 3.78 10.81
N GLU A 229 -9.43 4.11 11.82
CA GLU A 229 -9.19 5.50 12.20
C GLU A 229 -8.40 6.27 11.13
N LEU A 230 -7.39 5.65 10.50
CA LEU A 230 -6.63 6.28 9.44
C LEU A 230 -7.44 6.44 8.14
N THR A 231 -8.42 5.56 7.88
CA THR A 231 -9.37 5.75 6.79
C THR A 231 -10.32 6.92 7.06
N LEU A 232 -10.62 7.22 8.32
CA LEU A 232 -11.44 8.37 8.73
C LEU A 232 -10.65 9.69 8.76
N ARG A 233 -9.34 9.70 8.52
CA ARG A 233 -8.59 10.96 8.38
C ARG A 233 -9.26 11.80 7.29
N ASP A 234 -9.48 13.10 7.57
CA ASP A 234 -10.19 14.04 6.69
C ASP A 234 -9.67 13.97 5.24
N GLY A 235 -10.59 13.74 4.31
CA GLY A 235 -10.36 13.61 2.88
C GLY A 235 -9.87 12.23 2.39
N ASN A 236 -9.43 11.29 3.25
CA ASN A 236 -8.91 9.99 2.81
C ASN A 236 -9.97 9.14 2.10
N ARG A 237 -11.24 9.19 2.53
CA ARG A 237 -12.31 8.41 1.89
C ARG A 237 -12.61 8.89 0.48
N ALA A 238 -12.66 10.21 0.27
CA ALA A 238 -12.86 10.80 -1.05
C ALA A 238 -11.67 10.48 -1.98
N ALA A 239 -10.44 10.66 -1.49
CA ALA A 239 -9.22 10.36 -2.22
C ALA A 239 -9.11 8.85 -2.59
N LEU A 240 -9.52 7.95 -1.69
CA LEU A 240 -9.61 6.52 -1.99
C LEU A 240 -10.58 6.22 -3.14
N VAL A 241 -11.76 6.85 -3.14
CA VAL A 241 -12.75 6.70 -4.22
C VAL A 241 -12.14 7.15 -5.55
N GLU A 242 -11.47 8.31 -5.59
CA GLU A 242 -10.78 8.81 -6.78
C GLU A 242 -9.69 7.85 -7.26
N ARG A 243 -8.83 7.38 -6.34
CA ARG A 243 -7.76 6.43 -6.68
C ARG A 243 -8.32 5.12 -7.27
N LEU A 244 -9.39 4.58 -6.67
CA LEU A 244 -10.00 3.34 -7.15
C LEU A 244 -10.69 3.52 -8.52
N ALA A 245 -11.19 4.71 -8.83
CA ALA A 245 -11.77 5.03 -10.13
C ALA A 245 -10.70 5.11 -11.25
N LEU A 246 -9.47 5.49 -10.91
CA LEU A 246 -8.34 5.60 -11.84
C LEU A 246 -7.58 4.29 -12.02
N MET A 247 -7.90 3.24 -11.25
CA MET A 247 -7.15 1.98 -11.31
C MET A 247 -7.46 1.20 -12.60
N VAL A 248 -6.44 1.03 -13.44
CA VAL A 248 -6.50 0.22 -14.65
C VAL A 248 -5.54 -0.96 -14.51
N PRO A 249 -6.04 -2.20 -14.34
CA PRO A 249 -5.18 -3.37 -14.21
C PRO A 249 -4.29 -3.55 -15.46
N GLY A 250 -3.00 -3.71 -15.25
CA GLY A 250 -2.02 -3.88 -16.33
C GLY A 250 -1.57 -2.60 -17.02
N GLU A 251 -1.98 -1.42 -16.51
CA GLU A 251 -1.53 -0.14 -17.06
C GLU A 251 0.01 -0.04 -17.05
N HIS A 252 0.58 0.16 -18.24
CA HIS A 252 2.04 0.24 -18.47
C HIS A 252 2.84 -1.01 -18.05
N ALA A 253 2.20 -2.19 -17.99
CA ALA A 253 2.88 -3.44 -17.63
C ALA A 253 4.04 -3.80 -18.57
N GLU A 254 4.03 -3.31 -19.80
CA GLU A 254 5.13 -3.47 -20.76
C GLU A 254 6.46 -2.91 -20.24
N ARG A 255 6.44 -1.88 -19.37
CA ARG A 255 7.63 -1.28 -18.76
C ARG A 255 8.33 -2.25 -17.81
N ILE A 256 7.59 -3.16 -17.18
CA ILE A 256 8.13 -4.16 -16.22
C ILE A 256 9.19 -5.02 -16.90
N GLY A 257 8.93 -5.45 -18.15
CA GLY A 257 9.87 -6.24 -18.94
C GLY A 257 11.17 -5.54 -19.31
N THR A 258 11.27 -4.22 -19.10
CA THR A 258 12.47 -3.43 -19.37
C THR A 258 13.37 -3.27 -18.14
N LEU A 259 12.91 -3.64 -16.95
CA LEU A 259 13.67 -3.53 -15.70
C LEU A 259 14.91 -4.46 -15.75
N ARG A 260 16.06 -3.94 -15.33
CA ARG A 260 17.37 -4.65 -15.39
C ARG A 260 18.12 -4.57 -14.05
N LEU A 261 17.41 -4.48 -12.96
CA LEU A 261 17.98 -4.38 -11.61
C LEU A 261 17.70 -5.67 -10.82
N PRO A 262 18.50 -6.00 -9.80
CA PRO A 262 18.20 -7.10 -8.89
C PRO A 262 16.78 -6.96 -8.36
N THR A 263 15.96 -8.01 -8.52
CA THR A 263 14.56 -7.99 -8.10
C THR A 263 14.19 -9.25 -7.32
N LEU A 264 13.56 -9.06 -6.17
CA LEU A 264 12.94 -10.09 -5.36
C LEU A 264 11.43 -9.92 -5.42
N VAL A 265 10.71 -10.98 -5.74
CA VAL A 265 9.25 -11.04 -5.76
C VAL A 265 8.80 -11.92 -4.60
N LEU A 266 7.98 -11.39 -3.71
CA LEU A 266 7.42 -12.10 -2.55
C LEU A 266 5.91 -12.17 -2.71
N TRP A 267 5.33 -13.34 -2.41
CA TRP A 267 3.90 -13.52 -2.61
C TRP A 267 3.25 -14.40 -1.55
N GLY A 268 2.08 -13.97 -1.06
CA GLY A 268 1.22 -14.81 -0.27
C GLY A 268 0.48 -15.82 -1.13
N GLY A 269 0.62 -17.12 -0.81
CA GLY A 269 -0.04 -18.20 -1.55
C GLY A 269 -1.56 -18.19 -1.41
N ARG A 270 -2.09 -17.50 -0.41
CA ARG A 270 -3.53 -17.29 -0.18
C ARG A 270 -4.02 -15.91 -0.58
N ASP A 271 -3.22 -15.14 -1.31
CA ASP A 271 -3.66 -13.84 -1.83
C ASP A 271 -4.73 -14.06 -2.90
N ARG A 272 -5.95 -13.61 -2.60
CA ARG A 272 -7.11 -13.65 -3.49
C ARG A 272 -7.43 -12.28 -4.09
N LEU A 273 -6.77 -11.22 -3.60
CA LEU A 273 -6.91 -9.88 -4.14
C LEU A 273 -6.00 -9.68 -5.36
N VAL A 274 -4.72 -10.02 -5.23
CA VAL A 274 -3.76 -10.09 -6.33
C VAL A 274 -3.23 -11.52 -6.40
N PRO A 275 -3.81 -12.40 -7.24
CA PRO A 275 -3.52 -13.84 -7.21
C PRO A 275 -2.03 -14.17 -7.43
N PRO A 276 -1.50 -15.28 -6.86
CA PRO A 276 -0.08 -15.67 -6.99
C PRO A 276 0.41 -15.84 -8.44
N ALA A 277 -0.51 -16.04 -9.37
CA ALA A 277 -0.18 -16.04 -10.80
C ALA A 277 0.47 -14.72 -11.27
N VAL A 278 0.13 -13.59 -10.63
CA VAL A 278 0.74 -12.27 -10.93
C VAL A 278 2.20 -12.23 -10.49
N GLY A 279 2.54 -12.82 -9.34
CA GLY A 279 3.92 -12.96 -8.87
C GLY A 279 4.78 -13.78 -9.83
N ARG A 280 4.23 -14.89 -10.34
CA ARG A 280 4.88 -15.71 -11.38
C ARG A 280 5.05 -14.94 -12.69
N GLU A 281 4.09 -14.09 -13.03
CA GLU A 281 4.19 -13.24 -14.22
C GLU A 281 5.26 -12.14 -14.04
N PHE A 282 5.39 -11.52 -12.87
CA PHE A 282 6.51 -10.63 -12.57
C PHE A 282 7.85 -11.35 -12.75
N GLN A 283 7.99 -12.57 -12.22
CA GLN A 283 9.22 -13.36 -12.38
C GLN A 283 9.52 -13.65 -13.84
N ARG A 284 8.51 -13.94 -14.65
CA ARG A 284 8.66 -14.16 -16.09
C ARG A 284 9.10 -12.89 -16.82
N LEU A 285 8.54 -11.73 -16.46
CA LEU A 285 8.80 -10.46 -17.13
C LEU A 285 10.14 -9.83 -16.75
N ILE A 286 10.63 -10.00 -15.51
CA ILE A 286 11.86 -9.38 -15.02
C ILE A 286 12.99 -10.42 -15.07
N PRO A 287 13.93 -10.33 -16.03
CA PRO A 287 15.03 -11.31 -16.15
C PRO A 287 15.90 -11.35 -14.88
N GLY A 288 16.16 -12.53 -14.36
CA GLY A 288 16.99 -12.74 -13.18
C GLY A 288 16.31 -12.45 -11.85
N SER A 289 15.02 -12.12 -11.83
CA SER A 289 14.26 -11.99 -10.58
C SER A 289 14.08 -13.34 -9.89
N ARG A 290 14.01 -13.29 -8.55
CA ARG A 290 13.73 -14.47 -7.70
C ARG A 290 12.32 -14.34 -7.13
N LEU A 291 11.49 -15.39 -7.24
CA LEU A 291 10.18 -15.48 -6.60
C LEU A 291 10.27 -16.34 -5.35
N VAL A 292 9.62 -15.87 -4.28
CA VAL A 292 9.36 -16.63 -3.03
C VAL A 292 7.87 -16.56 -2.73
N GLU A 293 7.21 -17.71 -2.70
CA GLU A 293 5.80 -17.83 -2.33
C GLU A 293 5.69 -18.34 -0.87
N PHE A 294 4.77 -17.76 -0.10
CA PHE A 294 4.45 -18.16 1.26
C PHE A 294 3.07 -18.83 1.28
N PRO A 295 2.98 -20.17 1.27
CA PRO A 295 1.73 -20.89 1.02
C PRO A 295 0.57 -20.53 1.95
N GLU A 296 0.86 -20.10 3.18
CA GLU A 296 -0.16 -19.82 4.20
C GLU A 296 -0.51 -18.33 4.34
N LEU A 297 0.33 -17.41 3.79
CA LEU A 297 0.12 -15.97 3.95
C LEU A 297 -0.80 -15.41 2.87
N GLY A 298 -1.47 -14.31 3.19
CA GLY A 298 -2.36 -13.56 2.30
C GLY A 298 -1.66 -12.41 1.60
N HIS A 299 -2.42 -11.37 1.29
CA HIS A 299 -2.00 -10.19 0.51
C HIS A 299 -1.00 -9.26 1.23
N VAL A 300 -0.82 -9.42 2.53
CA VAL A 300 0.02 -8.53 3.34
C VAL A 300 1.05 -9.31 4.17
N PRO A 301 1.91 -10.14 3.55
CA PRO A 301 2.82 -11.02 4.26
C PRO A 301 3.78 -10.27 5.18
N GLN A 302 4.17 -9.03 4.85
CA GLN A 302 5.02 -8.17 5.67
C GLN A 302 4.36 -7.76 6.99
N GLU A 303 3.03 -7.77 7.06
CA GLU A 303 2.25 -7.45 8.26
C GLU A 303 1.75 -8.72 8.96
N GLU A 304 1.33 -9.71 8.19
CA GLU A 304 0.79 -10.98 8.69
C GLU A 304 1.85 -11.83 9.39
N ASP A 305 3.06 -11.93 8.80
CA ASP A 305 4.20 -12.63 9.39
C ASP A 305 5.52 -11.92 9.01
N PRO A 306 5.86 -10.82 9.71
CA PRO A 306 7.01 -10.00 9.37
C PRO A 306 8.34 -10.75 9.50
N VAL A 307 8.44 -11.73 10.39
CA VAL A 307 9.68 -12.50 10.58
C VAL A 307 9.93 -13.42 9.38
N ARG A 308 8.92 -14.18 9.00
CA ARG A 308 9.01 -15.13 7.89
C ARG A 308 9.17 -14.43 6.55
N SER A 309 8.40 -13.36 6.33
CA SER A 309 8.42 -12.62 5.07
C SER A 309 9.70 -11.80 4.87
N LEU A 310 10.35 -11.33 5.95
CA LEU A 310 11.61 -10.61 5.89
C LEU A 310 12.82 -11.49 5.61
N ALA A 311 12.82 -12.77 6.00
CA ALA A 311 13.98 -13.64 5.88
C ALA A 311 14.59 -13.66 4.47
N PRO A 312 13.84 -13.92 3.38
CA PRO A 312 14.40 -13.88 2.03
C PRO A 312 14.85 -12.48 1.58
N VAL A 313 14.33 -11.41 2.19
CA VAL A 313 14.78 -10.03 1.91
C VAL A 313 16.17 -9.80 2.49
N LEU A 314 16.44 -10.25 3.71
CA LEU A 314 17.78 -10.14 4.33
C LEU A 314 18.84 -10.87 3.50
N GLU A 315 18.54 -12.08 3.03
CA GLU A 315 19.41 -12.85 2.11
C GLU A 315 19.66 -12.07 0.81
N PHE A 316 18.60 -11.54 0.23
CA PHE A 316 18.65 -10.78 -1.03
C PHE A 316 19.46 -9.49 -0.89
N LEU A 317 19.28 -8.74 0.20
CA LEU A 317 20.03 -7.53 0.47
C LEU A 317 21.54 -7.81 0.68
N ALA A 318 21.85 -8.89 1.39
CA ALA A 318 23.25 -9.32 1.59
C ALA A 318 23.93 -9.67 0.26
N ALA A 319 23.22 -10.37 -0.65
CA ALA A 319 23.73 -10.71 -1.98
C ALA A 319 23.83 -9.52 -2.94
N SER A 320 23.05 -8.45 -2.69
CA SER A 320 23.01 -7.24 -3.52
C SER A 320 23.95 -6.12 -3.02
N ALA A 321 24.65 -6.34 -1.91
CA ALA A 321 25.58 -5.38 -1.33
C ALA A 321 26.78 -5.13 -2.28
N PRO A 322 27.30 -3.88 -2.34
CA PRO A 322 28.51 -3.58 -3.10
C PRO A 322 29.68 -4.46 -2.64
N GLY A 323 30.24 -5.28 -3.54
CA GLY A 323 31.35 -6.19 -3.23
C GLY A 323 30.94 -7.64 -2.91
N ALA A 324 29.66 -7.98 -2.91
CA ALA A 324 29.24 -9.37 -2.80
C ALA A 324 29.69 -10.18 -4.03
N PRO A 325 30.23 -11.42 -3.87
CA PRO A 325 30.59 -12.26 -4.99
C PRO A 325 29.35 -12.56 -5.83
N ARG A 326 29.37 -12.19 -7.11
CA ARG A 326 28.28 -12.58 -8.03
C ARG A 326 28.23 -14.10 -8.13
N ALA A 327 27.07 -14.68 -7.88
CA ALA A 327 26.84 -16.07 -8.18
C ALA A 327 27.21 -16.36 -9.65
N PRO A 328 27.88 -17.48 -9.97
CA PRO A 328 28.24 -17.81 -11.33
C PRO A 328 26.98 -17.89 -12.18
N THR A 329 26.94 -17.11 -13.26
CA THR A 329 25.91 -17.24 -14.29
C THR A 329 25.97 -18.67 -14.81
N ALA A 330 24.86 -19.41 -14.70
CA ALA A 330 24.77 -20.75 -15.26
C ALA A 330 25.21 -20.70 -16.72
N SER A 331 26.33 -21.33 -17.01
CA SER A 331 26.84 -21.46 -18.37
C SER A 331 25.86 -22.29 -19.17
N THR A 332 25.33 -21.72 -20.24
CA THR A 332 24.56 -22.44 -21.26
C THR A 332 25.38 -23.66 -21.71
N PRO A 333 24.82 -24.88 -21.70
CA PRO A 333 25.53 -26.03 -22.24
C PRO A 333 25.84 -25.79 -23.74
N ARG A 334 27.11 -25.83 -24.10
CA ARG A 334 27.51 -25.86 -25.51
C ARG A 334 26.97 -27.17 -26.08
N SER A 335 26.16 -27.08 -27.15
CA SER A 335 25.81 -28.24 -27.97
C SER A 335 27.09 -28.84 -28.53
N PRO A 336 27.26 -30.17 -28.50
CA PRO A 336 28.40 -30.81 -29.13
C PRO A 336 28.32 -30.72 -30.67
N PRO A 337 29.48 -30.82 -31.35
CA PRO A 337 29.61 -30.66 -32.80
C PRO A 337 28.88 -31.70 -33.61
#